data_bcc4d0c614a221965767ad510cfb42df
#
_entry.id   bcc4d0c614a221965767ad510cfb42df
#
_cell.length_a   1.000
_cell.length_b   1.000
_cell.length_c   1.000
_cell.angle_alpha   90.00
_cell.angle_beta   90.00
_cell.angle_gamma   90.00
#
_symmetry.space_group_name_H-M   'P 1'
#
loop_
_entity.id
_entity.type
_entity.pdbx_description
1 polymer ?
#
loop_
_entity_poly.entity_id
_entity_poly.type
_entity_poly.pdbx_seq_one_letter_code
_entity_poly.pdbx_strand_id
1 'polypeptide(L)'
;RLDPAHRLITPIGVPAWFKGDAPALIELFDSLVDHLRCHLPSSGFEGEITLNPKRAYVDLIWQGSPVPEGELTIWREHPLTTLPLSPSVADILRQHATDIWSVADADKRHARLRLPLPTIAQTQAPRELAPPRPEFHDFGIAQLPAPDEALASRALRCLDIVAFDTETTGLELRRGDTVISLGACRI
;
A
#
# COMPACT_ATOMS: atom_id res chain seq x y z
N ARG A 1 9.23 9.55 3.71
CA ARG A 1 8.80 10.96 3.76
C ARG A 1 7.65 11.07 2.77
N LEU A 2 6.41 11.02 3.23
CA LEU A 2 5.25 11.25 2.39
C LEU A 2 5.30 12.70 1.91
N ASP A 3 5.26 12.90 0.60
CA ASP A 3 5.17 14.20 -0.02
C ASP A 3 3.85 14.85 0.42
N PRO A 4 3.85 16.06 1.01
CA PRO A 4 2.64 16.76 1.42
C PRO A 4 1.68 17.08 0.27
N ALA A 5 2.11 16.90 -0.99
CA ALA A 5 1.26 17.04 -2.18
C ALA A 5 0.39 15.78 -2.47
N HIS A 6 0.53 14.70 -1.72
CA HIS A 6 -0.32 13.52 -1.86
C HIS A 6 -1.73 13.84 -1.39
N ARG A 7 -2.57 14.23 -2.31
CA ARG A 7 -4.01 14.34 -2.06
C ARG A 7 -4.55 12.95 -1.75
N LEU A 8 -5.14 12.80 -0.59
CA LEU A 8 -5.77 11.57 -0.14
C LEU A 8 -6.87 11.19 -1.13
N ILE A 9 -6.87 9.93 -1.56
CA ILE A 9 -8.02 9.35 -2.25
C ILE A 9 -9.03 9.00 -1.17
N THR A 10 -10.23 9.57 -1.27
CA THR A 10 -11.32 9.26 -0.33
C THR A 10 -11.95 7.93 -0.73
N PRO A 11 -11.87 6.88 0.08
CA PRO A 11 -12.52 5.61 -0.22
C PRO A 11 -14.02 5.70 0.00
N ILE A 12 -14.78 5.22 -0.99
CA ILE A 12 -16.24 5.14 -0.95
C ILE A 12 -16.66 3.70 -1.28
N GLY A 13 -17.81 3.27 -0.79
CA GLY A 13 -18.39 1.97 -1.11
C GLY A 13 -18.17 0.93 -0.03
N VAL A 14 -18.22 -0.35 -0.41
CA VAL A 14 -18.18 -1.48 0.52
C VAL A 14 -16.86 -2.23 0.43
N PRO A 15 -16.40 -2.84 1.53
CA PRO A 15 -15.23 -3.71 1.48
C PRO A 15 -15.47 -4.88 0.53
N ALA A 16 -14.48 -5.19 -0.30
CA ALA A 16 -14.55 -6.27 -1.26
C ALA A 16 -13.30 -7.15 -1.17
N TRP A 17 -13.50 -8.46 -1.39
CA TRP A 17 -12.40 -9.41 -1.51
C TRP A 17 -12.27 -9.84 -2.97
N PHE A 18 -11.05 -9.79 -3.48
CA PHE A 18 -10.73 -10.25 -4.82
C PHE A 18 -9.43 -11.03 -4.83
N LYS A 19 -9.27 -11.87 -5.84
CA LYS A 19 -8.05 -12.64 -6.03
C LYS A 19 -7.09 -11.83 -6.89
N GLY A 20 -5.89 -11.58 -6.36
CA GLY A 20 -4.87 -10.85 -7.09
C GLY A 20 -3.53 -10.86 -6.36
N ASP A 21 -2.51 -10.42 -7.07
CA ASP A 21 -1.19 -10.12 -6.53
C ASP A 21 -1.25 -8.72 -5.92
N ALA A 22 -1.32 -8.64 -4.59
CA ALA A 22 -1.51 -7.37 -3.90
C ALA A 22 -0.38 -6.36 -4.15
N PRO A 23 0.92 -6.72 -4.08
CA PRO A 23 2.00 -5.81 -4.47
C PRO A 23 1.86 -5.26 -5.88
N ALA A 24 1.65 -6.12 -6.87
CA ALA A 24 1.50 -5.70 -8.26
C ALA A 24 0.29 -4.78 -8.48
N LEU A 25 -0.83 -5.04 -7.80
CA LEU A 25 -2.01 -4.18 -7.86
C LEU A 25 -1.79 -2.83 -7.20
N ILE A 26 -1.04 -2.76 -6.10
CA ILE A 26 -0.69 -1.49 -5.46
C ILE A 26 0.17 -0.64 -6.41
N GLU A 27 1.21 -1.22 -7.01
CA GLU A 27 2.05 -0.52 -7.99
C GLU A 27 1.24 -0.06 -9.21
N LEU A 28 0.31 -0.90 -9.69
CA LEU A 28 -0.61 -0.53 -10.76
C LEU A 28 -1.45 0.69 -10.38
N PHE A 29 -2.06 0.68 -9.19
CA PHE A 29 -2.88 1.80 -8.72
C PHE A 29 -2.07 3.08 -8.56
N ASP A 30 -0.89 3.01 -7.98
CA ASP A 30 0.00 4.17 -7.84
C ASP A 30 0.35 4.75 -9.21
N SER A 31 0.71 3.90 -10.18
CA SER A 31 0.97 4.33 -11.55
C SER A 31 -0.24 5.01 -12.21
N LEU A 32 -1.44 4.42 -12.08
CA LEU A 32 -2.67 5.00 -12.65
C LEU A 32 -3.03 6.35 -12.01
N VAL A 33 -2.84 6.47 -10.69
CA VAL A 33 -3.05 7.74 -9.97
C VAL A 33 -2.07 8.80 -10.43
N ASP A 34 -0.81 8.45 -10.64
CA ASP A 34 0.20 9.38 -11.12
C ASP A 34 -0.09 9.85 -12.55
N HIS A 35 -0.50 8.95 -13.43
CA HIS A 35 -0.97 9.32 -14.77
C HIS A 35 -2.18 10.27 -14.72
N LEU A 36 -3.18 9.96 -13.89
CA LEU A 36 -4.33 10.84 -13.69
C LEU A 36 -3.92 12.21 -13.16
N ARG A 37 -2.97 12.30 -12.23
CA ARG A 37 -2.47 13.57 -11.69
C ARG A 37 -1.76 14.42 -12.76
N CYS A 38 -0.99 13.77 -13.61
CA CYS A 38 -0.35 14.46 -14.74
C CYS A 38 -1.38 14.98 -15.74
N HIS A 39 -2.45 14.22 -15.98
CA HIS A 39 -3.51 14.56 -16.92
C HIS A 39 -4.52 15.57 -16.33
N LEU A 40 -4.75 15.52 -15.01
CA LEU A 40 -5.76 16.29 -14.26
C LEU A 40 -5.15 16.92 -13.00
N PRO A 41 -4.21 17.87 -13.13
CA PRO A 41 -3.40 18.34 -12.00
C PRO A 41 -4.17 19.05 -10.89
N SER A 42 -5.38 19.55 -11.17
CA SER A 42 -6.22 20.28 -10.19
C SER A 42 -7.34 19.45 -9.57
N SER A 43 -7.52 18.21 -9.98
CA SER A 43 -8.63 17.37 -9.52
C SER A 43 -8.28 16.61 -8.23
N GLY A 44 -9.24 16.52 -7.32
CA GLY A 44 -9.27 15.50 -6.29
C GLY A 44 -9.82 14.21 -6.86
N PHE A 45 -9.48 13.08 -6.24
CA PHE A 45 -9.96 11.77 -6.64
C PHE A 45 -10.73 11.10 -5.51
N GLU A 46 -11.79 10.41 -5.88
CA GLU A 46 -12.52 9.49 -5.00
C GLU A 46 -12.30 8.07 -5.50
N GLY A 47 -12.08 7.14 -4.57
CA GLY A 47 -11.94 5.72 -4.87
C GLY A 47 -13.22 4.99 -4.51
N GLU A 48 -13.96 4.46 -5.48
CA GLU A 48 -15.19 3.72 -5.25
C GLU A 48 -15.01 2.23 -5.54
N ILE A 49 -15.57 1.38 -4.67
CA ILE A 49 -15.68 -0.05 -4.93
C ILE A 49 -17.15 -0.42 -5.08
N THR A 50 -17.48 -0.92 -6.27
CA THR A 50 -18.82 -1.43 -6.59
C THR A 50 -18.77 -2.93 -6.84
N LEU A 51 -19.66 -3.68 -6.20
CA LEU A 51 -19.75 -5.14 -6.33
C LEU A 51 -20.77 -5.57 -7.37
N ASN A 52 -20.35 -6.50 -8.21
CA ASN A 52 -21.20 -7.28 -9.09
C ASN A 52 -20.99 -8.77 -8.73
N PRO A 53 -21.93 -9.68 -9.01
CA PRO A 53 -21.80 -11.11 -8.66
C PRO A 53 -20.53 -11.80 -9.13
N LYS A 54 -19.88 -11.30 -10.18
CA LYS A 54 -18.68 -11.89 -10.77
C LYS A 54 -17.41 -11.04 -10.64
N ARG A 55 -17.56 -9.74 -10.40
CA ARG A 55 -16.44 -8.79 -10.39
C ARG A 55 -16.66 -7.68 -9.37
N ALA A 56 -15.58 -7.22 -8.77
CA ALA A 56 -15.54 -5.92 -8.12
C ALA A 56 -15.05 -4.90 -9.14
N TYR A 57 -15.68 -3.77 -9.21
CA TYR A 57 -15.20 -2.62 -9.98
C TYR A 57 -14.51 -1.67 -9.00
N VAL A 58 -13.26 -1.38 -9.26
CA VAL A 58 -12.51 -0.38 -8.54
C VAL A 58 -12.41 0.84 -9.44
N ASP A 59 -13.05 1.91 -9.04
CA ASP A 59 -13.17 3.14 -9.81
C ASP A 59 -12.39 4.26 -9.14
N LEU A 60 -11.60 5.01 -9.93
CA LEU A 60 -11.07 6.31 -9.58
C LEU A 60 -11.95 7.36 -10.24
N ILE A 61 -12.58 8.23 -9.46
CA ILE A 61 -13.59 9.20 -9.92
C ILE A 61 -13.04 10.61 -9.76
N TRP A 62 -13.26 11.46 -10.75
CA TRP A 62 -12.89 12.88 -10.73
C TRP A 62 -13.92 13.75 -11.42
N GLN A 63 -13.88 15.04 -11.14
CA GLN A 63 -14.67 16.03 -11.87
C GLN A 63 -13.99 16.37 -13.20
N GLY A 64 -14.66 16.12 -14.31
CA GLY A 64 -14.14 16.39 -15.65
C GLY A 64 -14.58 15.38 -16.70
N SER A 65 -13.83 15.35 -17.79
CA SER A 65 -14.07 14.45 -18.93
C SER A 65 -13.32 13.12 -18.75
N PRO A 66 -13.79 12.04 -19.38
CA PRO A 66 -13.07 10.77 -19.42
C PRO A 66 -11.69 10.92 -20.07
N VAL A 67 -10.75 10.08 -19.66
CA VAL A 67 -9.46 9.94 -20.33
C VAL A 67 -9.69 9.30 -21.69
N PRO A 68 -9.20 9.89 -22.79
CA PRO A 68 -9.33 9.32 -24.13
C PRO A 68 -8.64 7.96 -24.25
N GLU A 69 -9.17 7.07 -25.08
CA GLU A 69 -8.58 5.72 -25.27
C GLU A 69 -7.14 5.77 -25.80
N GLY A 70 -6.80 6.78 -26.61
CA GLY A 70 -5.43 6.98 -27.06
C GLY A 70 -4.44 7.20 -25.91
N GLU A 71 -4.83 7.94 -24.89
CA GLU A 71 -4.05 8.16 -23.68
C GLU A 71 -3.94 6.86 -22.85
N LEU A 72 -5.05 6.14 -22.68
CA LEU A 72 -5.05 4.87 -21.97
C LEU A 72 -4.15 3.82 -22.67
N THR A 73 -4.06 3.87 -24.01
CA THR A 73 -3.15 3.02 -24.77
C THR A 73 -1.71 3.33 -24.42
N ILE A 74 -1.34 4.60 -24.31
CA ILE A 74 0.00 5.02 -23.89
C ILE A 74 0.28 4.57 -22.46
N TRP A 75 -0.68 4.72 -21.54
CA TRP A 75 -0.50 4.32 -20.15
C TRP A 75 -0.27 2.82 -20.00
N ARG A 76 -0.96 1.98 -20.81
CA ARG A 76 -0.76 0.53 -20.80
C ARG A 76 0.68 0.11 -21.15
N GLU A 77 1.35 0.87 -22.01
CA GLU A 77 2.73 0.60 -22.41
C GLU A 77 3.78 1.06 -21.37
N HIS A 78 3.39 1.90 -20.41
CA HIS A 78 4.33 2.41 -19.42
C HIS A 78 4.79 1.32 -18.46
N PRO A 79 6.11 1.22 -18.21
CA PRO A 79 6.64 0.37 -17.16
C PRO A 79 6.25 0.90 -15.77
N LEU A 80 5.94 0.02 -14.84
CA LEU A 80 5.53 0.42 -13.48
C LEU A 80 6.66 1.04 -12.68
N THR A 81 7.91 0.65 -12.96
CA THR A 81 9.08 1.22 -12.30
C THR A 81 10.16 1.58 -13.33
N THR A 82 11.15 2.33 -12.90
CA THR A 82 12.31 2.70 -13.74
C THR A 82 13.36 1.59 -13.85
N LEU A 83 13.14 0.44 -13.22
CA LEU A 83 14.08 -0.69 -13.26
C LEU A 83 14.04 -1.38 -14.62
N PRO A 84 15.18 -1.90 -15.11
CA PRO A 84 15.20 -2.73 -16.30
C PRO A 84 14.27 -3.94 -16.15
N LEU A 85 13.55 -4.27 -17.22
CA LEU A 85 12.59 -5.39 -17.26
C LEU A 85 11.40 -5.25 -16.29
N SER A 86 11.10 -4.04 -15.83
CA SER A 86 9.88 -3.77 -15.06
C SER A 86 8.65 -4.13 -15.90
N PRO A 87 7.64 -4.80 -15.29
CA PRO A 87 6.39 -5.06 -15.99
C PRO A 87 5.71 -3.74 -16.36
N SER A 88 5.01 -3.73 -17.47
CA SER A 88 4.14 -2.62 -17.86
C SER A 88 2.78 -2.71 -17.18
N VAL A 89 2.02 -1.62 -17.24
CA VAL A 89 0.60 -1.62 -16.84
C VAL A 89 -0.15 -2.75 -17.54
N ALA A 90 0.06 -2.96 -18.86
CA ALA A 90 -0.57 -4.03 -19.63
C ALA A 90 -0.21 -5.42 -19.12
N ASP A 91 1.01 -5.63 -18.64
CA ASP A 91 1.43 -6.93 -18.11
C ASP A 91 0.65 -7.28 -16.83
N ILE A 92 0.49 -6.31 -15.93
CA ILE A 92 -0.27 -6.51 -14.70
C ILE A 92 -1.77 -6.69 -14.98
N LEU A 93 -2.33 -5.92 -15.91
CA LEU A 93 -3.71 -6.09 -16.33
C LEU A 93 -3.95 -7.49 -16.90
N ARG A 94 -3.04 -7.98 -17.74
CA ARG A 94 -3.11 -9.34 -18.33
C ARG A 94 -2.96 -10.42 -17.26
N GLN A 95 -2.04 -10.26 -16.32
CA GLN A 95 -1.85 -11.17 -15.17
C GLN A 95 -3.14 -11.34 -14.36
N HIS A 96 -3.94 -10.29 -14.24
CA HIS A 96 -5.19 -10.30 -13.49
C HIS A 96 -6.45 -10.55 -14.36
N ALA A 97 -6.27 -10.89 -15.63
CA ALA A 97 -7.35 -11.11 -16.61
C ALA A 97 -8.36 -9.94 -16.62
N THR A 98 -7.84 -8.73 -16.65
CA THR A 98 -8.59 -7.48 -16.60
C THR A 98 -8.08 -6.45 -17.59
N ASP A 99 -8.76 -5.32 -17.66
CA ASP A 99 -8.38 -4.14 -18.43
C ASP A 99 -8.88 -2.88 -17.73
N ILE A 100 -8.45 -1.71 -18.21
CA ILE A 100 -8.91 -0.41 -17.74
C ILE A 100 -9.64 0.32 -18.85
N TRP A 101 -10.65 1.09 -18.49
CA TRP A 101 -11.30 2.03 -19.39
C TRP A 101 -11.82 3.25 -18.62
N SER A 102 -11.99 4.37 -19.34
CA SER A 102 -12.53 5.58 -18.77
C SER A 102 -13.87 5.92 -19.40
N VAL A 103 -14.84 6.29 -18.55
CA VAL A 103 -16.19 6.66 -18.97
C VAL A 103 -16.71 7.85 -18.18
N ALA A 104 -17.61 8.62 -18.80
CA ALA A 104 -18.35 9.66 -18.10
C ALA A 104 -19.44 9.04 -17.21
N ASP A 105 -19.68 9.65 -16.06
CA ASP A 105 -20.83 9.32 -15.23
C ASP A 105 -22.14 9.82 -15.83
N ALA A 106 -23.25 9.31 -15.32
CA ALA A 106 -24.59 9.68 -15.78
C ALA A 106 -24.87 11.19 -15.67
N ASP A 107 -24.25 11.87 -14.71
CA ASP A 107 -24.38 13.32 -14.52
C ASP A 107 -23.56 14.13 -15.53
N LYS A 108 -22.69 13.48 -16.30
CA LYS A 108 -21.75 14.09 -17.27
C LYS A 108 -20.83 15.16 -16.69
N ARG A 109 -20.77 15.30 -15.37
CA ARG A 109 -19.87 16.21 -14.66
C ARG A 109 -18.65 15.50 -14.14
N HIS A 110 -18.80 14.19 -13.90
CA HIS A 110 -17.72 13.33 -13.41
C HIS A 110 -17.37 12.29 -14.46
N ALA A 111 -16.16 11.84 -14.36
CA ALA A 111 -15.64 10.72 -15.13
C ALA A 111 -14.95 9.75 -14.17
N ARG A 112 -14.82 8.51 -14.59
CA ARG A 112 -14.15 7.47 -13.83
C ARG A 112 -13.19 6.69 -14.70
N LEU A 113 -12.11 6.25 -14.08
CA LEU A 113 -11.24 5.19 -14.58
C LEU A 113 -11.63 3.91 -13.84
N ARG A 114 -12.05 2.90 -14.57
CA ARG A 114 -12.58 1.65 -14.02
C ARG A 114 -11.62 0.50 -14.21
N LEU A 115 -11.37 -0.24 -13.14
CA LEU A 115 -10.60 -1.49 -13.11
C LEU A 115 -11.49 -2.60 -12.54
N PRO A 116 -11.96 -3.57 -13.35
CA PRO A 116 -12.69 -4.73 -12.84
C PRO A 116 -11.74 -5.81 -12.36
N LEU A 117 -11.94 -6.30 -11.14
CA LEU A 117 -11.20 -7.41 -10.56
C LEU A 117 -12.12 -8.60 -10.26
N PRO A 118 -11.64 -9.85 -10.42
CA PRO A 118 -12.45 -11.02 -10.10
C PRO A 118 -12.74 -11.07 -8.61
N THR A 119 -14.02 -11.17 -8.23
CA THR A 119 -14.43 -11.34 -6.83
C THR A 119 -14.23 -12.76 -6.37
N ILE A 120 -13.95 -12.91 -5.08
CA ILE A 120 -14.01 -14.20 -4.39
C ILE A 120 -15.29 -14.19 -3.55
N ALA A 121 -16.09 -15.25 -3.65
CA ALA A 121 -17.15 -15.46 -2.70
C ALA A 121 -16.51 -15.52 -1.30
N GLN A 122 -16.93 -14.64 -0.40
CA GLN A 122 -16.39 -14.59 0.95
C GLN A 122 -16.85 -15.84 1.70
N THR A 123 -16.02 -16.86 1.70
CA THR A 123 -16.25 -18.10 2.44
C THR A 123 -15.63 -18.10 3.84
N GLN A 124 -14.86 -17.07 4.16
CA GLN A 124 -14.29 -16.93 5.49
C GLN A 124 -15.10 -15.90 6.29
N ALA A 125 -15.68 -16.33 7.39
CA ALA A 125 -16.10 -15.42 8.44
C ALA A 125 -14.94 -14.45 8.75
N PRO A 126 -15.23 -13.19 9.12
CA PRO A 126 -14.19 -12.28 9.56
C PRO A 126 -13.32 -13.02 10.57
N ARG A 127 -12.04 -13.21 10.24
CA ARG A 127 -11.11 -13.78 11.20
C ARG A 127 -11.15 -12.83 12.38
N GLU A 128 -11.68 -13.29 13.51
CA GLU A 128 -11.55 -12.52 14.74
C GLU A 128 -10.08 -12.12 14.83
N LEU A 129 -9.83 -10.84 14.70
CA LEU A 129 -8.49 -10.32 14.94
C LEU A 129 -8.17 -10.75 16.35
N ALA A 130 -7.14 -11.58 16.50
CA ALA A 130 -6.61 -11.88 17.79
C ALA A 130 -6.47 -10.55 18.54
N PRO A 131 -6.87 -10.46 19.81
CA PRO A 131 -6.74 -9.24 20.57
C PRO A 131 -5.32 -8.70 20.34
N PRO A 132 -5.15 -7.38 20.10
CA PRO A 132 -3.85 -6.83 19.86
C PRO A 132 -2.92 -7.32 20.95
N ARG A 133 -1.80 -7.92 20.57
CA ARG A 133 -0.78 -8.32 21.53
C ARG A 133 -0.48 -7.09 22.37
N PRO A 134 -0.48 -7.19 23.71
CA PRO A 134 -0.15 -6.06 24.54
C PRO A 134 1.23 -5.55 24.11
N GLU A 135 1.27 -4.32 23.61
CA GLU A 135 2.52 -3.64 23.33
C GLU A 135 3.23 -3.44 24.66
N PHE A 136 4.40 -4.04 24.81
CA PHE A 136 5.20 -3.90 26.00
C PHE A 136 6.07 -2.67 25.83
N HIS A 137 5.70 -1.58 26.49
CA HIS A 137 6.53 -0.39 26.53
C HIS A 137 7.38 -0.43 27.80
N ASP A 138 8.68 -0.48 27.63
CA ASP A 138 9.60 -0.30 28.76
C ASP A 138 9.72 1.19 29.07
N PHE A 139 8.90 1.66 30.00
CA PHE A 139 8.97 3.03 30.49
C PHE A 139 10.24 3.31 31.32
N GLY A 140 10.99 2.28 31.68
CA GLY A 140 12.25 2.40 32.39
C GLY A 140 13.42 2.88 31.54
N ILE A 141 13.26 2.87 30.18
CA ILE A 141 14.33 3.29 29.26
C ILE A 141 14.77 4.76 29.51
N ALA A 142 13.86 5.61 29.95
CA ALA A 142 14.17 7.00 30.33
C ALA A 142 14.99 7.13 31.61
N GLN A 143 15.10 6.06 32.39
CA GLN A 143 15.84 6.01 33.67
C GLN A 143 17.22 5.35 33.50
N LEU A 144 17.58 4.93 32.30
CA LEU A 144 18.92 4.42 32.03
C LEU A 144 19.94 5.50 32.35
N PRO A 145 21.08 5.11 32.95
CA PRO A 145 22.16 6.05 33.20
C PRO A 145 22.62 6.70 31.89
N ALA A 146 22.94 7.98 31.96
CA ALA A 146 23.47 8.67 30.79
C ALA A 146 24.75 7.93 30.29
N PRO A 147 24.95 7.87 28.95
CA PRO A 147 26.17 7.30 28.41
C PRO A 147 27.41 8.06 28.94
N ASP A 148 28.56 7.42 28.96
CA ASP A 148 29.78 8.11 29.31
C ASP A 148 30.03 9.27 28.34
N GLU A 149 30.71 10.32 28.80
CA GLU A 149 30.93 11.57 28.09
C GLU A 149 31.70 11.34 26.78
N ALA A 150 32.58 10.36 26.72
CA ALA A 150 33.34 9.98 25.55
C ALA A 150 32.45 9.36 24.46
N LEU A 151 31.43 8.61 24.85
CA LEU A 151 30.46 8.04 23.94
C LEU A 151 29.43 9.09 23.48
N ALA A 152 28.95 9.92 24.41
CA ALA A 152 27.97 10.97 24.15
C ALA A 152 28.45 12.04 23.17
N SER A 153 29.77 12.32 23.16
CA SER A 153 30.38 13.31 22.27
C SER A 153 30.77 12.77 20.90
N ARG A 154 30.68 11.44 20.66
CA ARG A 154 31.03 10.85 19.36
C ARG A 154 30.01 11.17 18.29
N ALA A 155 30.48 11.50 17.09
CA ALA A 155 29.59 11.60 15.92
C ALA A 155 29.00 10.21 15.61
N LEU A 156 27.71 10.15 15.23
CA LEU A 156 26.99 8.90 14.94
C LEU A 156 27.74 8.00 13.93
N ARG A 157 28.39 8.60 12.91
CA ARG A 157 29.20 7.87 11.92
C ARG A 157 30.44 7.16 12.48
N CYS A 158 30.82 7.47 13.73
CA CYS A 158 31.96 6.89 14.42
C CYS A 158 31.56 5.90 15.52
N LEU A 159 30.27 5.61 15.61
CA LEU A 159 29.71 4.61 16.53
C LEU A 159 29.60 3.27 15.83
N ASP A 160 29.92 2.20 16.57
CA ASP A 160 29.53 0.85 16.18
C ASP A 160 28.05 0.63 16.59
N ILE A 161 27.18 0.59 15.63
CA ILE A 161 25.73 0.41 15.85
C ILE A 161 25.35 -0.99 15.41
N VAL A 162 24.67 -1.71 16.29
CA VAL A 162 24.07 -3.02 15.99
C VAL A 162 22.57 -2.91 16.18
N ALA A 163 21.82 -3.16 15.10
CA ALA A 163 20.40 -3.39 15.18
C ALA A 163 20.17 -4.88 15.40
N PHE A 164 19.30 -5.25 16.34
CA PHE A 164 18.93 -6.64 16.56
C PHE A 164 17.44 -6.78 16.82
N ASP A 165 16.92 -7.96 16.51
CA ASP A 165 15.54 -8.35 16.74
C ASP A 165 15.52 -9.78 17.30
N THR A 166 14.49 -10.09 18.09
CA THR A 166 14.35 -11.40 18.75
C THR A 166 12.96 -11.96 18.55
N GLU A 167 12.89 -13.23 18.16
CA GLU A 167 11.67 -14.02 18.25
C GLU A 167 11.60 -14.78 19.57
N THR A 168 10.45 -14.77 20.21
CA THR A 168 10.25 -15.40 21.51
C THR A 168 8.99 -16.27 21.52
N THR A 169 8.91 -17.22 22.45
CA THR A 169 7.68 -18.00 22.66
C THR A 169 6.56 -17.18 23.31
N GLY A 170 6.90 -16.04 23.92
CA GLY A 170 5.99 -15.09 24.56
C GLY A 170 6.76 -14.00 25.28
N LEU A 171 6.06 -13.14 26.01
CA LEU A 171 6.66 -11.96 26.69
C LEU A 171 6.87 -12.16 28.19
N GLU A 172 6.49 -13.31 28.75
CA GLU A 172 6.53 -13.57 30.18
C GLU A 172 7.71 -14.46 30.57
N LEU A 173 8.93 -13.90 30.55
CA LEU A 173 10.16 -14.61 30.90
C LEU A 173 10.10 -15.32 32.27
N ARG A 174 9.37 -14.75 33.24
CA ARG A 174 9.17 -15.35 34.55
C ARG A 174 8.27 -16.60 34.55
N ARG A 175 7.51 -16.79 33.46
CA ARG A 175 6.65 -17.96 33.23
C ARG A 175 7.27 -18.99 32.31
N GLY A 176 8.51 -18.78 31.89
CA GLY A 176 9.25 -19.73 31.10
C GLY A 176 9.30 -19.44 29.60
N ASP A 177 8.87 -18.26 29.19
CA ASP A 177 9.06 -17.85 27.81
C ASP A 177 10.54 -17.67 27.49
N THR A 178 10.93 -18.08 26.29
CA THR A 178 12.33 -18.13 25.87
C THR A 178 12.50 -17.44 24.52
N VAL A 179 13.71 -16.92 24.30
CA VAL A 179 14.12 -16.44 22.98
C VAL A 179 14.40 -17.65 22.08
N ILE A 180 13.74 -17.72 20.94
CA ILE A 180 13.89 -18.80 19.96
C ILE A 180 14.71 -18.43 18.75
N SER A 181 14.84 -17.14 18.46
CA SER A 181 15.68 -16.62 17.38
C SER A 181 16.20 -15.24 17.73
N LEU A 182 17.43 -14.94 17.28
CA LEU A 182 18.04 -13.63 17.34
C LEU A 182 18.62 -13.29 15.96
N GLY A 183 18.14 -12.20 15.38
CA GLY A 183 18.73 -11.59 14.19
C GLY A 183 19.50 -10.34 14.58
N ALA A 184 20.71 -10.15 14.06
CA ALA A 184 21.49 -8.95 14.30
C ALA A 184 22.21 -8.48 13.04
N CYS A 185 22.27 -7.16 12.86
CA CYS A 185 22.99 -6.51 11.77
C CYS A 185 23.81 -5.36 12.30
N ARG A 186 25.10 -5.30 11.93
CA ARG A 186 25.96 -4.15 12.20
C ARG A 186 25.78 -3.13 11.09
N ILE A 187 25.54 -1.90 11.48
CA ILE A 187 25.30 -0.75 10.58
C ILE A 187 26.59 0.06 10.45
#